data_ab42ad705838ceb38a88223af59a887c
#
_entry.id   ab42ad705838ceb38a88223af59a887c
#
_cell.length_a   1.000
_cell.length_b   1.000
_cell.length_c   1.000
_cell.angle_alpha   90.00
_cell.angle_beta   90.00
_cell.angle_gamma   90.00
#
_symmetry.space_group_name_H-M   'P 1'
#
loop_
_entity.id
_entity.type
_entity.pdbx_description
1 polymer ?
#
loop_
_entity_poly.entity_id
_entity_poly.type
_entity_poly.pdbx_seq_one_letter_code
_entity_poly.pdbx_strand_id
1 'polypeptide(L)'
;MSNFLISLDSAICAFDRTLRTMSSVATASRPNPAVGVAEPGLTEQEKAHSAGLMRVNHVGEVCAQALYAAQSAFAKTPLTREQFQKAGEEEVDHLAWTADRLQELGSRTSLLNPLWYAGSFALGAVAAKLGDPVSLGFVVETERQVEAHLDRHLDELPANDLRSRAIVTQMRDDEVAHAEAAAHLGAAELPLPVKKVMEAMAKVMTTAAYRI
;
A
#
# COMPACT_ATOMS: atom_id res chain seq x y z
N MET A 1 -32.95 -10.02 7.02
CA MET A 1 -31.68 -10.54 7.56
C MET A 1 -31.06 -11.40 6.48
N SER A 2 -30.21 -10.80 5.63
CA SER A 2 -29.50 -11.53 4.57
C SER A 2 -28.37 -12.29 5.24
N ASN A 3 -28.41 -13.61 5.21
CA ASN A 3 -27.32 -14.46 5.67
C ASN A 3 -26.13 -14.24 4.72
N PHE A 4 -25.13 -13.54 5.23
CA PHE A 4 -23.84 -13.37 4.58
C PHE A 4 -23.06 -14.70 4.71
N LEU A 5 -23.49 -15.72 3.99
CA LEU A 5 -22.67 -16.91 3.77
C LEU A 5 -21.57 -16.47 2.79
N ILE A 6 -20.39 -16.18 3.32
CA ILE A 6 -19.18 -16.12 2.50
C ILE A 6 -19.12 -17.48 1.79
N SER A 7 -19.19 -17.49 0.44
CA SER A 7 -19.04 -18.73 -0.29
C SER A 7 -17.63 -19.29 -0.01
N LEU A 8 -17.50 -20.62 0.00
CA LEU A 8 -16.20 -21.25 0.19
C LEU A 8 -15.17 -20.72 -0.82
N ASP A 9 -15.61 -20.49 -2.06
CA ASP A 9 -14.77 -19.93 -3.13
C ASP A 9 -14.28 -18.50 -2.76
N SER A 10 -15.17 -17.65 -2.24
CA SER A 10 -14.78 -16.29 -1.79
C SER A 10 -13.75 -16.34 -0.67
N ALA A 11 -13.91 -17.28 0.26
CA ALA A 11 -12.94 -17.46 1.36
C ALA A 11 -11.58 -17.97 0.83
N ILE A 12 -11.58 -18.92 -0.10
CA ILE A 12 -10.37 -19.43 -0.75
C ILE A 12 -9.66 -18.31 -1.53
N CYS A 13 -10.39 -17.52 -2.32
CA CYS A 13 -9.83 -16.40 -3.08
C CYS A 13 -9.22 -15.33 -2.16
N ALA A 14 -9.89 -15.01 -1.04
CA ALA A 14 -9.37 -14.06 -0.06
C ALA A 14 -8.08 -14.59 0.60
N PHE A 15 -8.05 -15.87 0.93
CA PHE A 15 -6.87 -16.51 1.51
C PHE A 15 -5.69 -16.57 0.53
N ASP A 16 -5.93 -16.95 -0.74
CA ASP A 16 -4.90 -16.94 -1.79
C ASP A 16 -4.32 -15.54 -1.98
N ARG A 17 -5.17 -14.50 -2.06
CA ARG A 17 -4.74 -13.10 -2.18
C ARG A 17 -3.86 -12.70 -0.98
N THR A 18 -4.27 -13.03 0.23
CA THR A 18 -3.49 -12.78 1.44
C THR A 18 -2.12 -13.43 1.39
N LEU A 19 -2.05 -14.70 0.99
CA LEU A 19 -0.78 -15.42 0.86
C LEU A 19 0.13 -14.80 -0.20
N ARG A 20 -0.41 -14.43 -1.36
CA ARG A 20 0.35 -13.76 -2.44
C ARG A 20 0.92 -12.42 -1.97
N THR A 21 0.12 -11.61 -1.28
CA THR A 21 0.55 -10.33 -0.71
C THR A 21 1.69 -10.53 0.28
N MET A 22 1.54 -11.46 1.23
CA MET A 22 2.56 -11.70 2.27
C MET A 22 3.85 -12.32 1.73
N SER A 23 3.76 -13.14 0.67
CA SER A 23 4.92 -13.78 0.03
C SER A 23 5.52 -12.97 -1.10
N SER A 24 4.97 -11.77 -1.38
CA SER A 24 5.41 -10.88 -2.47
C SER A 24 5.38 -11.56 -3.84
N VAL A 25 4.40 -12.45 -4.06
CA VAL A 25 4.13 -13.11 -5.34
C VAL A 25 2.92 -12.41 -5.96
N ALA A 26 3.10 -11.15 -6.35
CA ALA A 26 2.10 -10.38 -7.07
C ALA A 26 2.45 -10.34 -8.57
N THR A 27 1.42 -10.28 -9.41
CA THR A 27 1.58 -10.09 -10.85
C THR A 27 0.87 -8.79 -11.22
N ALA A 28 1.64 -7.82 -11.70
CA ALA A 28 1.09 -6.54 -12.12
C ALA A 28 0.20 -6.69 -13.35
N SER A 29 -0.89 -5.94 -13.40
CA SER A 29 -1.76 -5.79 -14.55
C SER A 29 -1.30 -4.68 -15.49
N ARG A 30 -0.66 -3.64 -14.96
CA ARG A 30 -0.08 -2.52 -15.68
C ARG A 30 1.42 -2.73 -15.90
N PRO A 31 2.01 -2.16 -16.97
CA PRO A 31 3.45 -2.18 -17.17
C PRO A 31 4.20 -1.53 -15.99
N ASN A 32 5.32 -2.15 -15.59
CA ASN A 32 6.19 -1.53 -14.58
C ASN A 32 6.79 -0.23 -15.13
N PRO A 33 6.65 0.92 -14.45
CA PRO A 33 7.16 2.23 -14.89
C PRO A 33 8.68 2.26 -15.12
N ALA A 34 9.43 1.34 -14.54
CA ALA A 34 10.87 1.21 -14.73
C ALA A 34 11.26 0.49 -16.02
N VAL A 35 10.31 -0.09 -16.76
CA VAL A 35 10.62 -0.78 -18.04
C VAL A 35 11.14 0.20 -19.07
N GLY A 36 12.32 -0.11 -19.62
CA GLY A 36 12.98 0.76 -20.61
C GLY A 36 13.71 1.98 -20.03
N VAL A 37 13.62 2.21 -18.72
CA VAL A 37 14.38 3.27 -18.06
C VAL A 37 15.82 2.82 -17.89
N ALA A 38 16.74 3.59 -18.49
CA ALA A 38 18.18 3.36 -18.33
C ALA A 38 18.61 3.71 -16.90
N GLU A 39 19.48 2.89 -16.32
CA GLU A 39 20.05 3.15 -15.02
C GLU A 39 21.55 3.31 -15.13
N PRO A 40 22.09 4.53 -14.91
CA PRO A 40 23.51 4.71 -14.66
C PRO A 40 23.89 3.88 -13.42
N GLY A 41 25.06 3.27 -13.41
CA GLY A 41 25.45 2.38 -12.32
C GLY A 41 25.35 3.05 -10.94
N LEU A 42 24.71 2.37 -9.99
CA LEU A 42 24.65 2.78 -8.59
C LEU A 42 25.86 2.19 -7.84
N THR A 43 26.42 2.94 -6.93
CA THR A 43 27.38 2.42 -5.94
C THR A 43 26.67 1.46 -4.98
N GLU A 44 27.39 0.59 -4.31
CA GLU A 44 26.82 -0.35 -3.33
C GLU A 44 26.11 0.37 -2.17
N GLN A 45 26.59 1.57 -1.80
CA GLN A 45 25.94 2.39 -0.78
C GLN A 45 24.59 2.94 -1.29
N GLU A 46 24.54 3.44 -2.53
CA GLU A 46 23.31 3.91 -3.16
C GLU A 46 22.30 2.78 -3.33
N LYS A 47 22.74 1.59 -3.78
CA LYS A 47 21.87 0.41 -3.88
C LYS A 47 21.26 0.02 -2.52
N ALA A 48 22.08 -0.01 -1.47
CA ALA A 48 21.63 -0.36 -0.14
C ALA A 48 20.62 0.66 0.40
N HIS A 49 20.83 1.96 0.13
CA HIS A 49 19.92 3.03 0.51
C HIS A 49 18.60 2.93 -0.26
N SER A 50 18.65 2.85 -1.59
CA SER A 50 17.47 2.66 -2.44
C SER A 50 16.68 1.40 -2.04
N ALA A 51 17.35 0.30 -1.75
CA ALA A 51 16.71 -0.92 -1.28
C ALA A 51 15.99 -0.74 0.06
N GLY A 52 16.54 0.07 0.97
CA GLY A 52 15.88 0.44 2.21
C GLY A 52 14.58 1.21 1.96
N LEU A 53 14.63 2.25 1.11
CA LEU A 53 13.45 3.05 0.74
C LEU A 53 12.40 2.21 0.00
N MET A 54 12.80 1.42 -0.99
CA MET A 54 11.88 0.55 -1.73
C MET A 54 11.25 -0.54 -0.85
N ARG A 55 11.95 -1.03 0.19
CA ARG A 55 11.38 -1.97 1.15
C ARG A 55 10.31 -1.30 2.02
N VAL A 56 10.53 -0.05 2.41
CA VAL A 56 9.50 0.74 3.11
C VAL A 56 8.25 0.88 2.25
N ASN A 57 8.41 1.24 0.96
CA ASN A 57 7.29 1.35 0.03
C ASN A 57 6.57 0.00 -0.10
N HIS A 58 7.30 -1.10 -0.35
CA HIS A 58 6.70 -2.44 -0.43
C HIS A 58 5.89 -2.83 0.82
N VAL A 59 6.38 -2.50 2.03
CA VAL A 59 5.62 -2.73 3.27
C VAL A 59 4.36 -1.86 3.31
N GLY A 60 4.43 -0.63 2.80
CA GLY A 60 3.26 0.24 2.61
C GLY A 60 2.18 -0.47 1.78
N GLU A 61 2.55 -1.07 0.65
CA GLU A 61 1.64 -1.82 -0.23
C GLU A 61 1.04 -3.06 0.44
N VAL A 62 1.85 -3.79 1.24
CA VAL A 62 1.33 -4.90 2.07
C VAL A 62 0.28 -4.40 3.05
N CYS A 63 0.48 -3.23 3.66
CA CYS A 63 -0.48 -2.61 4.57
C CYS A 63 -1.74 -2.13 3.82
N ALA A 64 -1.59 -1.50 2.65
CA ALA A 64 -2.69 -1.02 1.82
C ALA A 64 -3.59 -2.19 1.37
N GLN A 65 -3.01 -3.28 0.88
CA GLN A 65 -3.73 -4.50 0.53
C GLN A 65 -4.57 -5.05 1.71
N ALA A 66 -3.99 -5.06 2.91
CA ALA A 66 -4.69 -5.53 4.11
C ALA A 66 -5.83 -4.59 4.53
N LEU A 67 -5.60 -3.27 4.47
CA LEU A 67 -6.60 -2.24 4.75
C LEU A 67 -7.78 -2.38 3.79
N TYR A 68 -7.53 -2.37 2.48
CA TYR A 68 -8.57 -2.48 1.46
C TYR A 68 -9.33 -3.80 1.53
N ALA A 69 -8.65 -4.92 1.80
CA ALA A 69 -9.29 -6.22 1.99
C ALA A 69 -10.28 -6.19 3.17
N ALA A 70 -9.88 -5.62 4.31
CA ALA A 70 -10.73 -5.51 5.49
C ALA A 70 -11.89 -4.52 5.26
N GLN A 71 -11.61 -3.34 4.71
CA GLN A 71 -12.59 -2.30 4.45
C GLN A 71 -13.64 -2.75 3.44
N SER A 72 -13.23 -3.41 2.36
CA SER A 72 -14.13 -4.02 1.37
C SER A 72 -15.02 -5.09 2.01
N ALA A 73 -14.46 -5.98 2.85
CA ALA A 73 -15.20 -7.06 3.49
C ALA A 73 -16.30 -6.53 4.44
N PHE A 74 -16.07 -5.41 5.11
CA PHE A 74 -16.99 -4.83 6.10
C PHE A 74 -17.76 -3.59 5.62
N ALA A 75 -17.55 -3.14 4.36
CA ALA A 75 -18.28 -2.02 3.78
C ALA A 75 -19.78 -2.22 3.83
N LYS A 76 -20.53 -1.15 4.16
CA LYS A 76 -22.00 -1.19 4.31
C LYS A 76 -22.70 -1.03 2.97
N THR A 77 -22.16 -0.25 2.05
CA THR A 77 -22.75 0.00 0.73
C THR A 77 -22.00 -0.76 -0.36
N PRO A 78 -22.70 -1.21 -1.42
CA PRO A 78 -22.03 -1.83 -2.58
C PRO A 78 -21.00 -0.90 -3.24
N LEU A 79 -21.32 0.39 -3.34
CA LEU A 79 -20.45 1.39 -3.98
C LEU A 79 -19.13 1.56 -3.23
N THR A 80 -19.17 1.68 -1.90
CA THR A 80 -17.95 1.75 -1.07
C THR A 80 -17.13 0.46 -1.17
N ARG A 81 -17.80 -0.69 -1.20
CA ARG A 81 -17.13 -1.98 -1.37
C ARG A 81 -16.39 -2.07 -2.70
N GLU A 82 -17.06 -1.70 -3.79
CA GLU A 82 -16.49 -1.69 -5.13
C GLU A 82 -15.26 -0.76 -5.23
N GLN A 83 -15.37 0.43 -4.62
CA GLN A 83 -14.24 1.37 -4.56
C GLN A 83 -13.02 0.76 -3.88
N PHE A 84 -13.20 0.13 -2.71
CA PHE A 84 -12.09 -0.51 -2.01
C PHE A 84 -11.52 -1.73 -2.75
N GLN A 85 -12.37 -2.47 -3.45
CA GLN A 85 -11.90 -3.58 -4.29
C GLN A 85 -11.05 -3.09 -5.45
N LYS A 86 -11.52 -2.05 -6.15
CA LYS A 86 -10.81 -1.45 -7.27
C LYS A 86 -9.45 -0.89 -6.84
N ALA A 87 -9.41 -0.07 -5.78
CA ALA A 87 -8.17 0.45 -5.25
C ALA A 87 -7.21 -0.68 -4.84
N GLY A 88 -7.70 -1.67 -4.11
CA GLY A 88 -6.88 -2.83 -3.74
C GLY A 88 -6.36 -3.65 -4.93
N GLU A 89 -7.03 -3.66 -6.08
CA GLU A 89 -6.54 -4.28 -7.32
C GLU A 89 -5.41 -3.43 -7.96
N GLU A 90 -5.50 -2.12 -7.89
CA GLU A 90 -4.45 -1.20 -8.38
C GLU A 90 -3.18 -1.29 -7.53
N GLU A 91 -3.32 -1.47 -6.20
CA GLU A 91 -2.19 -1.68 -5.29
C GLU A 91 -1.42 -2.99 -5.53
N VAL A 92 -2.01 -3.98 -6.21
CA VAL A 92 -1.26 -5.18 -6.63
C VAL A 92 -0.13 -4.84 -7.59
N ASP A 93 -0.33 -3.82 -8.44
CA ASP A 93 0.70 -3.35 -9.36
C ASP A 93 1.89 -2.74 -8.60
N HIS A 94 1.60 -1.87 -7.60
CA HIS A 94 2.62 -1.26 -6.75
C HIS A 94 3.42 -2.31 -5.97
N LEU A 95 2.70 -3.30 -5.42
CA LEU A 95 3.33 -4.42 -4.71
C LEU A 95 4.30 -5.20 -5.61
N ALA A 96 3.90 -5.48 -6.85
CA ALA A 96 4.74 -6.18 -7.82
C ALA A 96 5.95 -5.33 -8.25
N TRP A 97 5.73 -4.04 -8.59
CA TRP A 97 6.82 -3.15 -9.03
C TRP A 97 7.87 -2.94 -7.95
N THR A 98 7.46 -2.77 -6.71
CA THR A 98 8.38 -2.60 -5.57
C THR A 98 9.13 -3.89 -5.25
N ALA A 99 8.49 -5.07 -5.37
CA ALA A 99 9.15 -6.36 -5.20
C ALA A 99 10.21 -6.61 -6.29
N ASP A 100 9.86 -6.35 -7.57
CA ASP A 100 10.79 -6.46 -8.70
C ASP A 100 12.00 -5.55 -8.50
N ARG A 101 11.76 -4.30 -8.09
CA ARG A 101 12.84 -3.34 -7.85
C ARG A 101 13.76 -3.76 -6.72
N LEU A 102 13.22 -4.30 -5.63
CA LEU A 102 14.02 -4.86 -4.54
C LEU A 102 14.92 -5.99 -5.03
N GLN A 103 14.41 -6.88 -5.89
CA GLN A 103 15.21 -7.96 -6.48
C GLN A 103 16.33 -7.41 -7.36
N GLU A 104 16.06 -6.40 -8.22
CA GLU A 104 17.08 -5.73 -9.04
C GLU A 104 18.19 -5.08 -8.22
N LEU A 105 17.84 -4.51 -7.07
CA LEU A 105 18.79 -3.92 -6.12
C LEU A 105 19.55 -4.98 -5.28
N GLY A 106 19.33 -6.29 -5.54
CA GLY A 106 19.97 -7.38 -4.81
C GLY A 106 19.48 -7.51 -3.36
N SER A 107 18.25 -7.06 -3.10
CA SER A 107 17.67 -7.01 -1.77
C SER A 107 16.41 -7.90 -1.67
N ARG A 108 15.70 -7.82 -0.56
CA ARG A 108 14.50 -8.61 -0.28
C ARG A 108 13.41 -7.76 0.35
N THR A 109 12.19 -8.26 0.32
CA THR A 109 11.04 -7.72 1.03
C THR A 109 11.18 -7.94 2.54
N SER A 110 10.35 -7.26 3.34
CA SER A 110 10.42 -7.34 4.81
C SER A 110 9.99 -8.71 5.32
N LEU A 111 10.72 -9.24 6.29
CA LEU A 111 10.34 -10.46 7.02
C LEU A 111 9.13 -10.25 7.94
N LEU A 112 8.80 -9.00 8.25
CA LEU A 112 7.68 -8.63 9.10
C LEU A 112 6.36 -8.43 8.32
N ASN A 113 6.33 -8.70 7.01
CA ASN A 113 5.11 -8.57 6.20
C ASN A 113 3.87 -9.23 6.81
N PRO A 114 3.93 -10.46 7.40
CA PRO A 114 2.76 -11.06 8.04
C PRO A 114 2.23 -10.25 9.23
N LEU A 115 3.14 -9.63 10.01
CA LEU A 115 2.76 -8.78 11.15
C LEU A 115 2.12 -7.47 10.67
N TRP A 116 2.73 -6.83 9.67
CA TRP A 116 2.19 -5.61 9.06
C TRP A 116 0.83 -5.84 8.44
N TYR A 117 0.67 -6.92 7.69
CA TYR A 117 -0.61 -7.30 7.10
C TYR A 117 -1.70 -7.50 8.17
N ALA A 118 -1.42 -8.30 9.21
CA ALA A 118 -2.40 -8.59 10.26
C ALA A 118 -2.81 -7.33 11.04
N GLY A 119 -1.86 -6.45 11.37
CA GLY A 119 -2.11 -5.18 12.05
C GLY A 119 -2.97 -4.23 11.21
N SER A 120 -2.63 -4.07 9.94
CA SER A 120 -3.36 -3.21 9.00
C SER A 120 -4.76 -3.75 8.71
N PHE A 121 -4.93 -5.07 8.56
CA PHE A 121 -6.24 -5.68 8.41
C PHE A 121 -7.14 -5.39 9.61
N ALA A 122 -6.61 -5.51 10.84
CA ALA A 122 -7.37 -5.19 12.05
C ALA A 122 -7.80 -3.71 12.10
N LEU A 123 -6.91 -2.78 11.71
CA LEU A 123 -7.23 -1.35 11.63
C LEU A 123 -8.30 -1.07 10.59
N GLY A 124 -8.18 -1.63 9.39
CA GLY A 124 -9.19 -1.50 8.33
C GLY A 124 -10.55 -2.04 8.75
N ALA A 125 -10.58 -3.18 9.46
CA ALA A 125 -11.81 -3.75 9.99
C ALA A 125 -12.47 -2.85 11.05
N VAL A 126 -11.68 -2.21 11.92
CA VAL A 126 -12.18 -1.24 12.90
C VAL A 126 -12.77 -0.02 12.19
N ALA A 127 -12.03 0.57 11.25
CA ALA A 127 -12.49 1.73 10.48
C ALA A 127 -13.81 1.43 9.75
N ALA A 128 -13.92 0.28 9.08
CA ALA A 128 -15.13 -0.11 8.36
C ALA A 128 -16.34 -0.37 9.28
N LYS A 129 -16.12 -0.91 10.48
CA LYS A 129 -17.20 -1.08 11.48
C LYS A 129 -17.76 0.23 11.99
N LEU A 130 -16.97 1.29 12.01
CA LEU A 130 -17.42 2.65 12.38
C LEU A 130 -18.29 3.31 11.30
N GLY A 131 -18.37 2.71 10.11
CA GLY A 131 -19.22 3.13 8.99
C GLY A 131 -18.45 3.63 7.79
N ASP A 132 -19.09 3.58 6.62
CA ASP A 132 -18.45 3.91 5.34
C ASP A 132 -17.82 5.32 5.30
N PRO A 133 -18.45 6.41 5.82
CA PRO A 133 -17.80 7.71 5.82
C PRO A 133 -16.49 7.75 6.63
N VAL A 134 -16.43 7.06 7.77
CA VAL A 134 -15.21 6.98 8.60
C VAL A 134 -14.16 6.11 7.90
N SER A 135 -14.57 5.00 7.31
CA SER A 135 -13.71 4.09 6.55
C SER A 135 -13.07 4.80 5.34
N LEU A 136 -13.86 5.54 4.58
CA LEU A 136 -13.36 6.37 3.47
C LEU A 136 -12.43 7.49 3.97
N GLY A 137 -12.77 8.13 5.10
CA GLY A 137 -11.91 9.14 5.73
C GLY A 137 -10.57 8.59 6.18
N PHE A 138 -10.55 7.33 6.63
CA PHE A 138 -9.32 6.63 6.99
C PHE A 138 -8.44 6.41 5.74
N VAL A 139 -9.04 6.01 4.59
CA VAL A 139 -8.30 5.90 3.32
C VAL A 139 -7.76 7.25 2.89
N VAL A 140 -8.59 8.30 2.81
CA VAL A 140 -8.12 9.65 2.42
C VAL A 140 -6.92 10.11 3.23
N GLU A 141 -6.94 9.87 4.56
CA GLU A 141 -5.81 10.25 5.40
C GLU A 141 -4.59 9.35 5.17
N THR A 142 -4.79 8.04 4.97
CA THR A 142 -3.70 7.11 4.66
C THR A 142 -2.99 7.51 3.37
N GLU A 143 -3.74 7.73 2.28
CA GLU A 143 -3.16 8.05 0.97
C GLU A 143 -2.45 9.41 0.97
N ARG A 144 -2.97 10.40 1.70
CA ARG A 144 -2.26 11.69 1.88
C ARG A 144 -0.95 11.55 2.64
N GLN A 145 -0.90 10.67 3.65
CA GLN A 145 0.35 10.40 4.37
C GLN A 145 1.33 9.61 3.50
N VAL A 146 0.83 8.68 2.66
CA VAL A 146 1.65 7.94 1.70
C VAL A 146 2.17 8.87 0.61
N GLU A 147 1.34 9.72 -0.01
CA GLU A 147 1.77 10.77 -0.95
C GLU A 147 2.93 11.59 -0.38
N ALA A 148 2.74 12.18 0.80
CA ALA A 148 3.78 12.98 1.45
C ALA A 148 5.04 12.18 1.80
N HIS A 149 4.91 10.86 2.02
CA HIS A 149 6.01 9.95 2.24
C HIS A 149 6.77 9.65 0.94
N LEU A 150 6.06 9.38 -0.16
CA LEU A 150 6.65 9.12 -1.47
C LEU A 150 7.37 10.36 -2.01
N ASP A 151 6.85 11.57 -1.79
CA ASP A 151 7.54 12.81 -2.11
C ASP A 151 8.89 12.91 -1.39
N ARG A 152 8.94 12.62 -0.09
CA ARG A 152 10.22 12.57 0.65
C ARG A 152 11.17 11.51 0.11
N HIS A 153 10.66 10.34 -0.29
CA HIS A 153 11.48 9.30 -0.90
C HIS A 153 12.05 9.74 -2.25
N LEU A 154 11.31 10.52 -3.05
CA LEU A 154 11.83 11.13 -4.28
C LEU A 154 12.98 12.12 -3.99
N ASP A 155 12.96 12.82 -2.87
CA ASP A 155 14.06 13.70 -2.44
C ASP A 155 15.27 12.89 -1.92
N GLU A 156 15.04 11.76 -1.25
CA GLU A 156 16.08 10.93 -0.62
C GLU A 156 16.72 9.93 -1.58
N LEU A 157 16.02 9.48 -2.63
CA LEU A 157 16.54 8.55 -3.64
C LEU A 157 17.72 9.17 -4.40
N PRO A 158 18.81 8.41 -4.64
CA PRO A 158 19.92 8.86 -5.48
C PRO A 158 19.43 9.43 -6.80
N ALA A 159 20.02 10.54 -7.25
CA ALA A 159 19.59 11.22 -8.48
C ALA A 159 19.73 10.34 -9.74
N ASN A 160 20.64 9.37 -9.71
CA ASN A 160 20.90 8.39 -10.76
C ASN A 160 20.08 7.09 -10.62
N ASP A 161 19.30 6.91 -9.54
CA ASP A 161 18.35 5.80 -9.41
C ASP A 161 17.05 6.10 -10.16
N LEU A 162 17.16 6.18 -11.48
CA LEU A 162 16.04 6.58 -12.34
C LEU A 162 14.89 5.56 -12.30
N ARG A 163 15.19 4.28 -12.08
CA ARG A 163 14.19 3.20 -12.06
C ARG A 163 13.33 3.26 -10.79
N SER A 164 13.95 3.36 -9.61
CA SER A 164 13.19 3.56 -8.37
C SER A 164 12.37 4.85 -8.41
N ARG A 165 12.95 5.93 -8.92
CA ARG A 165 12.26 7.21 -9.08
C ARG A 165 11.03 7.12 -9.99
N ALA A 166 11.11 6.39 -11.10
CA ALA A 166 9.98 6.18 -12.02
C ALA A 166 8.83 5.43 -11.32
N ILE A 167 9.14 4.36 -10.57
CA ILE A 167 8.14 3.60 -9.80
C ILE A 167 7.48 4.50 -8.75
N VAL A 168 8.28 5.17 -7.91
CA VAL A 168 7.77 6.00 -6.80
C VAL A 168 6.93 7.19 -7.32
N THR A 169 7.30 7.76 -8.49
CA THR A 169 6.50 8.83 -9.11
C THR A 169 5.13 8.32 -9.53
N GLN A 170 5.05 7.16 -10.18
CA GLN A 170 3.77 6.59 -10.59
C GLN A 170 2.91 6.24 -9.38
N MET A 171 3.49 5.60 -8.36
CA MET A 171 2.79 5.28 -7.12
C MET A 171 2.19 6.55 -6.49
N ARG A 172 2.99 7.61 -6.33
CA ARG A 172 2.50 8.88 -5.77
C ARG A 172 1.30 9.45 -6.54
N ASP A 173 1.36 9.42 -7.86
CA ASP A 173 0.27 9.95 -8.71
C ASP A 173 -1.01 9.11 -8.56
N ASP A 174 -0.87 7.79 -8.40
CA ASP A 174 -1.98 6.87 -8.14
C ASP A 174 -2.59 7.12 -6.74
N GLU A 175 -1.77 7.37 -5.68
CA GLU A 175 -2.28 7.65 -4.33
C GLU A 175 -3.10 8.94 -4.25
N VAL A 176 -2.71 9.96 -5.01
CA VAL A 176 -3.53 11.18 -5.14
C VAL A 176 -4.91 10.85 -5.71
N ALA A 177 -4.95 10.02 -6.75
CA ALA A 177 -6.22 9.62 -7.36
C ALA A 177 -7.08 8.76 -6.40
N HIS A 178 -6.47 7.86 -5.61
CA HIS A 178 -7.18 7.07 -4.60
C HIS A 178 -7.79 7.96 -3.50
N ALA A 179 -7.02 8.94 -2.99
CA ALA A 179 -7.51 9.88 -2.00
C ALA A 179 -8.69 10.71 -2.53
N GLU A 180 -8.61 11.20 -3.76
CA GLU A 180 -9.68 11.96 -4.41
C GLU A 180 -10.94 11.11 -4.61
N ALA A 181 -10.79 9.89 -5.11
CA ALA A 181 -11.92 8.98 -5.32
C ALA A 181 -12.64 8.66 -4.00
N ALA A 182 -11.91 8.38 -2.92
CA ALA A 182 -12.49 8.15 -1.60
C ALA A 182 -13.19 9.42 -1.04
N ALA A 183 -12.60 10.61 -1.25
CA ALA A 183 -13.18 11.87 -0.83
C ALA A 183 -14.51 12.14 -1.52
N HIS A 184 -14.61 11.90 -2.84
CA HIS A 184 -15.83 12.07 -3.63
C HIS A 184 -16.98 11.14 -3.19
N LEU A 185 -16.67 10.01 -2.57
CA LEU A 185 -17.69 9.09 -2.03
C LEU A 185 -18.23 9.48 -0.64
N GLY A 186 -17.84 10.63 -0.12
CA GLY A 186 -18.36 11.16 1.13
C GLY A 186 -17.53 10.76 2.36
N ALA A 187 -16.21 10.74 2.21
CA ALA A 187 -15.28 10.54 3.30
C ALA A 187 -15.50 11.56 4.42
N ALA A 188 -15.57 11.08 5.67
CA ALA A 188 -15.59 11.95 6.84
C ALA A 188 -14.18 12.46 7.16
N GLU A 189 -14.08 13.72 7.56
CA GLU A 189 -12.80 14.25 8.06
C GLU A 189 -12.45 13.59 9.41
N LEU A 190 -11.25 13.00 9.50
CA LEU A 190 -10.78 12.39 10.74
C LEU A 190 -10.31 13.46 11.73
N PRO A 191 -10.59 13.28 13.03
CA PRO A 191 -10.07 14.18 14.08
C PRO A 191 -8.54 14.18 14.11
N LEU A 192 -7.94 15.36 14.37
CA LEU A 192 -6.49 15.53 14.43
C LEU A 192 -5.75 14.50 15.32
N PRO A 193 -6.26 14.12 16.52
CA PRO A 193 -5.61 13.08 17.32
C PRO A 193 -5.50 11.73 16.61
N VAL A 194 -6.51 11.34 15.81
CA VAL A 194 -6.50 10.10 15.04
C VAL A 194 -5.41 10.16 13.96
N LYS A 195 -5.35 11.28 13.20
CA LYS A 195 -4.32 11.50 12.18
C LYS A 195 -2.91 11.41 12.78
N LYS A 196 -2.69 11.98 13.98
CA LYS A 196 -1.40 11.91 14.68
C LYS A 196 -1.04 10.50 15.14
N VAL A 197 -1.99 9.70 15.56
CA VAL A 197 -1.78 8.29 15.88
C VAL A 197 -1.39 7.51 14.61
N MET A 198 -2.06 7.76 13.48
CA MET A 198 -1.71 7.15 12.19
C MET A 198 -0.28 7.50 11.77
N GLU A 199 0.12 8.79 11.83
CA GLU A 199 1.51 9.22 11.58
C GLU A 199 2.53 8.50 12.47
N ALA A 200 2.24 8.38 13.77
CA ALA A 200 3.13 7.72 14.71
C ALA A 200 3.30 6.23 14.39
N MET A 201 2.20 5.54 14.06
CA MET A 201 2.23 4.13 13.65
C MET A 201 2.99 3.94 12.33
N ALA A 202 2.75 4.79 11.33
CA ALA A 202 3.48 4.80 10.07
C ALA A 202 4.98 5.00 10.30
N LYS A 203 5.38 5.91 11.21
CA LYS A 203 6.79 6.13 11.54
C LYS A 203 7.46 4.89 12.16
N VAL A 204 6.77 4.15 13.01
CA VAL A 204 7.28 2.89 13.57
C VAL A 204 7.50 1.87 12.47
N MET A 205 6.50 1.68 11.61
CA MET A 205 6.55 0.75 10.49
C MET A 205 7.70 1.09 9.53
N THR A 206 7.78 2.35 9.05
CA THR A 206 8.80 2.78 8.09
C THR A 206 10.21 2.66 8.66
N THR A 207 10.41 2.98 9.94
CA THR A 207 11.71 2.84 10.62
C THR A 207 12.16 1.38 10.71
N ALA A 208 11.25 0.46 11.00
CA ALA A 208 11.53 -0.96 11.03
C ALA A 208 11.76 -1.52 9.62
N ALA A 209 10.87 -1.23 8.67
CA ALA A 209 10.92 -1.74 7.30
C ALA A 209 12.18 -1.31 6.53
N TYR A 210 12.72 -0.13 6.81
CA TYR A 210 13.97 0.32 6.18
C TYR A 210 15.14 -0.65 6.44
N ARG A 211 15.12 -1.38 7.55
CA ARG A 211 16.24 -2.23 8.00
C ARG A 211 15.99 -3.73 7.87
N ILE A 212 14.71 -4.17 7.95
CA ILE A 212 14.35 -5.60 8.10
C ILE A 212 13.45 -6.06 6.97
#